data_4c27a3b8d0d8ed110f746cb6a15c6c8e
#
_entry.id   4c27a3b8d0d8ed110f746cb6a15c6c8e
#
_cell.length_a   1.000
_cell.length_b   1.000
_cell.length_c   1.000
_cell.angle_alpha   90.00
_cell.angle_beta   90.00
_cell.angle_gamma   90.00
#
_symmetry.space_group_name_H-M   'P 1'
#
loop_
_entity.id
_entity.type
_entity.pdbx_description
1 polymer ?
#
loop_
_entity_poly.entity_id
_entity_poly.type
_entity_poly.pdbx_seq_one_letter_code
_entity_poly.pdbx_strand_id
1 'polypeptide(L)'
;MNELQSIIEKAWPRRAELKPGTAPAKIGAAVEHVIAELDAGKLRVAEKINGEWVVHQWIKKAVLLSFRIEDNVLMADGATKYYDKVPSKFARYTREDFERGGFRVVPPAMVRRGVYIAKNAVLMPSYVNVGAYIDSGTMVDTWATVGSCAQIGKNVHLSGGVGIGGVLEPLQANPTIIEDDCFIGARSEIVEGVVVEAGSVISMGVFIGQSTRIFDRASGKVSYGRVPAGSVVVSGSLPSGDGKCQLYCAVIVKQVDATTRTKTGLNDLLRGERRNQPRRQPAPDPKPPSNAPGERRHRPRRQSGTRN
;
A
#
# COMPACT_ATOMS: atom_id res chain seq x y z
N MET A 1 31.76 -4.65 1.37
CA MET A 1 30.94 -4.55 0.15
C MET A 1 30.82 -5.94 -0.42
N ASN A 2 29.62 -6.47 -0.59
CA ASN A 2 29.45 -7.80 -1.17
C ASN A 2 29.71 -7.76 -2.70
N GLU A 3 29.90 -8.93 -3.33
CA GLU A 3 30.21 -9.01 -4.76
C GLU A 3 29.12 -8.37 -5.65
N LEU A 4 27.84 -8.57 -5.33
CA LEU A 4 26.70 -7.99 -6.06
C LEU A 4 26.76 -6.46 -6.04
N GLN A 5 26.94 -5.86 -4.87
CA GLN A 5 27.06 -4.41 -4.73
C GLN A 5 28.22 -3.88 -5.57
N SER A 6 29.39 -4.55 -5.56
CA SER A 6 30.53 -4.14 -6.39
C SER A 6 30.24 -4.14 -7.89
N ILE A 7 29.51 -5.15 -8.39
CA ILE A 7 29.12 -5.24 -9.81
C ILE A 7 28.17 -4.08 -10.16
N ILE A 8 27.15 -3.85 -9.35
CA ILE A 8 26.15 -2.79 -9.57
C ILE A 8 26.80 -1.40 -9.54
N GLU A 9 27.64 -1.14 -8.54
CA GLU A 9 28.33 0.15 -8.42
C GLU A 9 29.27 0.44 -9.58
N LYS A 10 29.98 -0.57 -10.10
CA LYS A 10 30.84 -0.45 -11.30
C LYS A 10 30.03 -0.26 -12.59
N ALA A 11 28.85 -0.85 -12.70
CA ALA A 11 27.97 -0.70 -13.86
C ALA A 11 27.28 0.67 -13.90
N TRP A 12 26.99 1.25 -12.76
CA TRP A 12 26.18 2.47 -12.65
C TRP A 12 26.70 3.68 -13.42
N PRO A 13 28.01 4.06 -13.40
CA PRO A 13 28.52 5.17 -14.19
C PRO A 13 28.32 5.01 -15.70
N ARG A 14 28.32 3.76 -16.17
CA ARG A 14 28.16 3.39 -17.59
C ARG A 14 26.73 3.02 -17.97
N ARG A 15 25.74 3.31 -17.11
CA ARG A 15 24.32 2.92 -17.30
C ARG A 15 23.71 3.41 -18.62
N ALA A 16 24.20 4.52 -19.17
CA ALA A 16 23.72 5.05 -20.44
C ALA A 16 24.09 4.15 -21.65
N GLU A 17 25.14 3.35 -21.51
CA GLU A 17 25.63 2.43 -22.55
C GLU A 17 24.87 1.08 -22.52
N LEU A 18 24.21 0.77 -21.40
CA LEU A 18 23.48 -0.49 -21.21
C LEU A 18 22.12 -0.45 -21.93
N LYS A 19 21.89 -1.45 -22.76
CA LYS A 19 20.66 -1.59 -23.56
C LYS A 19 20.18 -3.04 -23.51
N PRO A 20 18.89 -3.29 -23.78
CA PRO A 20 18.38 -4.65 -23.94
C PRO A 20 19.20 -5.45 -24.96
N GLY A 21 19.46 -6.71 -24.63
CA GLY A 21 20.20 -7.65 -25.50
C GLY A 21 21.70 -7.40 -25.62
N THR A 22 22.25 -6.27 -25.15
CA THR A 22 23.69 -5.94 -25.26
C THR A 22 24.38 -5.76 -23.92
N ALA A 23 23.63 -5.79 -22.81
CA ALA A 23 24.21 -5.69 -21.48
C ALA A 23 25.10 -6.92 -21.18
N PRO A 24 26.31 -6.72 -20.60
CA PRO A 24 27.17 -7.84 -20.22
C PRO A 24 26.44 -8.84 -19.31
N ALA A 25 26.57 -10.14 -19.61
CA ALA A 25 25.85 -11.21 -18.89
C ALA A 25 26.04 -11.13 -17.36
N LYS A 26 27.25 -10.77 -16.89
CA LYS A 26 27.54 -10.60 -15.45
C LYS A 26 26.70 -9.49 -14.81
N ILE A 27 26.44 -8.39 -15.52
CA ILE A 27 25.60 -7.29 -15.02
C ILE A 27 24.14 -7.75 -14.99
N GLY A 28 23.65 -8.36 -16.07
CA GLY A 28 22.28 -8.91 -16.12
C GLY A 28 22.01 -9.90 -15.00
N ALA A 29 22.93 -10.85 -14.78
CA ALA A 29 22.80 -11.83 -13.70
C ALA A 29 22.80 -11.17 -12.30
N ALA A 30 23.63 -10.16 -12.06
CA ALA A 30 23.67 -9.44 -10.80
C ALA A 30 22.38 -8.64 -10.55
N VAL A 31 21.87 -7.95 -11.56
CA VAL A 31 20.60 -7.21 -11.48
C VAL A 31 19.44 -8.17 -11.19
N GLU A 32 19.33 -9.26 -11.94
CA GLU A 32 18.32 -10.28 -11.76
C GLU A 32 18.35 -10.89 -10.36
N HIS A 33 19.55 -11.17 -9.84
CA HIS A 33 19.71 -11.68 -8.48
C HIS A 33 19.21 -10.67 -7.43
N VAL A 34 19.53 -9.39 -7.57
CA VAL A 34 19.04 -8.33 -6.66
C VAL A 34 17.51 -8.25 -6.68
N ILE A 35 16.90 -8.27 -7.88
CA ILE A 35 15.44 -8.24 -8.00
C ILE A 35 14.79 -9.48 -7.36
N ALA A 36 15.38 -10.66 -7.53
CA ALA A 36 14.91 -11.89 -6.91
C ALA A 36 15.03 -11.85 -5.37
N GLU A 37 16.11 -11.33 -4.83
CA GLU A 37 16.30 -11.19 -3.38
C GLU A 37 15.38 -10.13 -2.76
N LEU A 38 15.08 -9.03 -3.48
CA LEU A 38 14.04 -8.06 -3.12
C LEU A 38 12.66 -8.74 -3.08
N ASP A 39 12.33 -9.49 -4.12
CA ASP A 39 11.06 -10.22 -4.25
C ASP A 39 10.86 -11.23 -3.12
N ALA A 40 11.94 -11.85 -2.66
CA ALA A 40 11.97 -12.81 -1.56
C ALA A 40 12.06 -12.15 -0.17
N GLY A 41 12.26 -10.83 -0.08
CA GLY A 41 12.42 -10.11 1.18
C GLY A 41 13.76 -10.32 1.88
N LYS A 42 14.75 -10.88 1.20
CA LYS A 42 16.11 -11.07 1.72
C LYS A 42 16.98 -9.83 1.58
N LEU A 43 16.63 -8.95 0.65
CA LEU A 43 17.16 -7.60 0.54
C LEU A 43 16.05 -6.57 0.74
N ARG A 44 16.40 -5.44 1.35
CA ARG A 44 15.51 -4.28 1.51
C ARG A 44 16.22 -3.02 1.03
N VAL A 45 15.47 -2.10 0.43
CA VAL A 45 16.00 -0.78 0.02
C VAL A 45 16.37 0.07 1.23
N ALA A 46 15.65 -0.05 2.32
CA ALA A 46 16.02 0.57 3.59
C ALA A 46 15.71 -0.34 4.77
N GLU A 47 16.60 -0.31 5.76
CA GLU A 47 16.49 -1.11 6.98
C GLU A 47 16.75 -0.24 8.22
N LYS A 48 16.10 -0.58 9.34
CA LYS A 48 16.32 0.11 10.61
C LYS A 48 17.49 -0.56 11.34
N ILE A 49 18.64 0.12 11.39
CA ILE A 49 19.86 -0.36 12.03
C ILE A 49 20.16 0.55 13.23
N ASN A 50 20.29 -0.01 14.43
CA ASN A 50 20.50 0.76 15.66
C ASN A 50 19.51 1.92 15.88
N GLY A 51 18.26 1.73 15.47
CA GLY A 51 17.22 2.74 15.62
C GLY A 51 17.10 3.74 14.47
N GLU A 52 18.06 3.79 13.55
CA GLU A 52 18.07 4.71 12.42
C GLU A 52 17.81 4.00 11.09
N TRP A 53 17.12 4.67 10.16
CA TRP A 53 16.90 4.14 8.84
C TRP A 53 18.12 4.33 7.94
N VAL A 54 18.67 3.21 7.48
CA VAL A 54 19.80 3.15 6.55
C VAL A 54 19.29 2.77 5.17
N VAL A 55 19.59 3.60 4.16
CA VAL A 55 19.17 3.40 2.77
C VAL A 55 20.30 2.79 1.96
N HIS A 56 20.02 1.66 1.33
CA HIS A 56 20.95 0.93 0.47
C HIS A 56 20.84 1.43 -0.98
N GLN A 57 21.50 2.56 -1.28
CA GLN A 57 21.45 3.21 -2.60
C GLN A 57 21.83 2.28 -3.76
N TRP A 58 22.75 1.34 -3.54
CA TRP A 58 23.17 0.38 -4.57
C TRP A 58 22.01 -0.53 -5.03
N ILE A 59 21.04 -0.84 -4.15
CA ILE A 59 19.85 -1.62 -4.50
C ILE A 59 18.93 -0.80 -5.42
N LYS A 60 18.74 0.51 -5.14
CA LYS A 60 18.01 1.40 -6.05
C LYS A 60 18.67 1.47 -7.43
N LYS A 61 20.02 1.51 -7.46
CA LYS A 61 20.77 1.44 -8.72
C LYS A 61 20.49 0.15 -9.48
N ALA A 62 20.43 -0.99 -8.81
CA ALA A 62 20.08 -2.27 -9.45
C ALA A 62 18.67 -2.25 -10.05
N VAL A 63 17.68 -1.71 -9.34
CA VAL A 63 16.31 -1.53 -9.85
C VAL A 63 16.31 -0.62 -11.08
N LEU A 64 17.05 0.50 -11.07
CA LEU A 64 17.14 1.40 -12.22
C LEU A 64 17.87 0.76 -13.41
N LEU A 65 18.89 -0.06 -13.15
CA LEU A 65 19.58 -0.82 -14.20
C LEU A 65 18.64 -1.85 -14.85
N SER A 66 17.75 -2.50 -14.10
CA SER A 66 16.80 -3.46 -14.69
C SER A 66 15.93 -2.82 -15.78
N PHE A 67 15.46 -1.59 -15.57
CA PHE A 67 14.69 -0.85 -16.59
C PHE A 67 15.49 -0.54 -17.87
N ARG A 68 16.82 -0.53 -17.79
CA ARG A 68 17.67 -0.27 -18.95
C ARG A 68 18.03 -1.51 -19.73
N ILE A 69 18.20 -2.63 -19.04
CA ILE A 69 18.65 -3.90 -19.66
C ILE A 69 17.50 -4.80 -20.11
N GLU A 70 16.30 -4.56 -19.58
CA GLU A 70 15.08 -5.27 -19.99
C GLU A 70 14.34 -4.50 -21.08
N ASP A 71 13.73 -5.24 -22.01
CA ASP A 71 12.86 -4.69 -23.04
C ASP A 71 11.39 -4.86 -22.67
N ASN A 72 10.53 -4.06 -23.31
CA ASN A 72 9.11 -4.25 -23.18
C ASN A 72 8.69 -5.58 -23.83
N VAL A 73 7.89 -6.35 -23.12
CA VAL A 73 7.33 -7.61 -23.62
C VAL A 73 5.82 -7.61 -23.50
N LEU A 74 5.16 -8.33 -24.40
CA LEU A 74 3.73 -8.53 -24.32
C LEU A 74 3.42 -9.48 -23.14
N MET A 75 2.60 -9.01 -22.22
CA MET A 75 2.13 -9.77 -21.08
C MET A 75 0.61 -9.93 -21.18
N ALA A 76 0.10 -11.11 -20.83
CA ALA A 76 -1.34 -11.39 -20.81
C ALA A 76 -1.78 -11.75 -19.38
N ASP A 77 -2.92 -11.23 -18.99
CA ASP A 77 -3.62 -11.57 -17.76
C ASP A 77 -5.10 -11.74 -18.09
N GLY A 78 -5.53 -12.98 -18.28
CA GLY A 78 -6.84 -13.29 -18.82
C GLY A 78 -7.10 -12.61 -20.16
N ALA A 79 -8.13 -11.76 -20.24
CA ALA A 79 -8.47 -11.00 -21.43
C ALA A 79 -7.67 -9.70 -21.61
N THR A 80 -6.94 -9.28 -20.57
CA THR A 80 -6.17 -8.02 -20.59
C THR A 80 -4.75 -8.27 -21.06
N LYS A 81 -4.23 -7.34 -21.84
CA LYS A 81 -2.85 -7.37 -22.33
C LYS A 81 -2.11 -6.12 -21.88
N TYR A 82 -0.85 -6.30 -21.52
CA TYR A 82 0.05 -5.22 -21.11
C TYR A 82 1.32 -5.27 -21.95
N TYR A 83 2.03 -4.17 -22.03
CA TYR A 83 3.31 -4.08 -22.75
C TYR A 83 4.31 -3.30 -21.88
N ASP A 84 5.10 -4.02 -21.09
CA ASP A 84 6.01 -3.44 -20.09
C ASP A 84 7.23 -4.34 -19.88
N LYS A 85 8.22 -3.80 -19.18
CA LYS A 85 9.48 -4.45 -18.81
C LYS A 85 9.38 -5.31 -17.56
N VAL A 86 8.53 -4.90 -16.60
CA VAL A 86 8.45 -5.53 -15.27
C VAL A 86 7.19 -6.41 -15.19
N PRO A 87 7.36 -7.73 -15.12
CA PRO A 87 6.21 -8.63 -15.02
C PRO A 87 5.49 -8.46 -13.67
N SER A 88 4.23 -8.90 -13.64
CA SER A 88 3.51 -9.08 -12.37
C SER A 88 4.25 -10.10 -11.49
N LYS A 89 4.34 -9.82 -10.19
CA LYS A 89 4.84 -10.78 -9.19
C LYS A 89 4.13 -12.12 -9.28
N PHE A 90 2.83 -12.10 -9.56
CA PHE A 90 1.97 -13.28 -9.55
C PHE A 90 1.86 -13.99 -10.90
N ALA A 91 2.55 -13.52 -11.94
CA ALA A 91 2.43 -14.06 -13.31
C ALA A 91 2.67 -15.58 -13.41
N ARG A 92 3.43 -16.16 -12.48
CA ARG A 92 3.76 -17.60 -12.45
C ARG A 92 3.37 -18.28 -11.12
N TYR A 93 2.61 -17.60 -10.25
CA TYR A 93 2.21 -18.16 -8.96
C TYR A 93 1.21 -19.29 -9.15
N THR A 94 1.46 -20.38 -8.44
CA THR A 94 0.51 -21.47 -8.25
C THR A 94 -0.26 -21.27 -6.94
N ARG A 95 -1.24 -22.15 -6.69
CA ARG A 95 -1.95 -22.16 -5.42
C ARG A 95 -0.99 -22.34 -4.23
N GLU A 96 -0.03 -23.27 -4.37
CA GLU A 96 0.97 -23.58 -3.36
C GLU A 96 1.88 -22.38 -3.05
N ASP A 97 2.15 -21.52 -4.06
CA ASP A 97 2.92 -20.30 -3.86
C ASP A 97 2.17 -19.29 -2.98
N PHE A 98 0.87 -19.11 -3.20
CA PHE A 98 0.03 -18.27 -2.35
C PHE A 98 -0.13 -18.84 -0.94
N GLU A 99 -0.36 -20.14 -0.79
CA GLU A 99 -0.46 -20.83 0.51
C GLU A 99 0.85 -20.70 1.30
N ARG A 100 2.00 -20.89 0.65
CA ARG A 100 3.33 -20.71 1.25
C ARG A 100 3.59 -19.25 1.61
N GLY A 101 3.20 -18.31 0.76
CA GLY A 101 3.29 -16.86 0.98
C GLY A 101 2.44 -16.41 2.16
N GLY A 102 1.28 -17.01 2.37
CA GLY A 102 0.40 -16.77 3.51
C GLY A 102 -0.22 -15.37 3.52
N PHE A 103 -0.35 -14.73 2.36
CA PHE A 103 -1.01 -13.44 2.17
C PHE A 103 -2.23 -13.57 1.24
N ARG A 104 -3.11 -12.58 1.25
CA ARG A 104 -4.31 -12.54 0.40
C ARG A 104 -4.19 -11.43 -0.64
N VAL A 105 -4.57 -11.74 -1.89
CA VAL A 105 -4.60 -10.80 -3.01
C VAL A 105 -5.99 -10.80 -3.61
N VAL A 106 -6.63 -9.64 -3.62
CA VAL A 106 -7.99 -9.45 -4.15
C VAL A 106 -7.88 -8.87 -5.57
N PRO A 107 -8.52 -9.50 -6.58
CA PRO A 107 -8.45 -8.96 -7.93
C PRO A 107 -9.16 -7.59 -8.03
N PRO A 108 -8.65 -6.65 -8.83
CA PRO A 108 -7.46 -6.72 -9.66
C PRO A 108 -6.21 -6.07 -9.03
N ALA A 109 -5.79 -6.49 -7.83
CA ALA A 109 -4.57 -5.97 -7.26
C ALA A 109 -3.35 -6.23 -8.17
N MET A 110 -2.58 -5.18 -8.43
CA MET A 110 -1.40 -5.21 -9.30
C MET A 110 -0.13 -5.09 -8.46
N VAL A 111 0.74 -6.09 -8.53
CA VAL A 111 2.03 -6.10 -7.83
C VAL A 111 3.14 -6.38 -8.82
N ARG A 112 4.11 -5.49 -8.91
CA ARG A 112 5.29 -5.69 -9.75
C ARG A 112 6.27 -6.67 -9.12
N ARG A 113 6.96 -7.47 -9.94
CA ARG A 113 8.08 -8.29 -9.50
C ARG A 113 9.14 -7.45 -8.81
N GLY A 114 9.78 -7.99 -7.76
CA GLY A 114 10.71 -7.27 -6.90
C GLY A 114 10.04 -6.58 -5.69
N VAL A 115 8.75 -6.86 -5.47
CA VAL A 115 8.01 -6.47 -4.25
C VAL A 115 8.02 -7.62 -3.27
N TYR A 116 8.32 -7.35 -2.01
CA TYR A 116 8.10 -8.30 -0.94
C TYR A 116 6.75 -8.10 -0.25
N ILE A 117 6.06 -9.20 0.02
CA ILE A 117 4.79 -9.23 0.76
C ILE A 117 4.91 -10.32 1.83
N ALA A 118 4.83 -9.91 3.08
CA ALA A 118 4.91 -10.81 4.23
C ALA A 118 3.59 -11.55 4.51
N LYS A 119 3.66 -12.57 5.36
CA LYS A 119 2.50 -13.36 5.80
C LYS A 119 1.44 -12.48 6.45
N ASN A 120 0.18 -12.89 6.30
CA ASN A 120 -1.00 -12.21 6.84
C ASN A 120 -1.25 -10.80 6.28
N ALA A 121 -0.49 -10.35 5.28
CA ALA A 121 -0.82 -9.15 4.55
C ALA A 121 -2.05 -9.36 3.67
N VAL A 122 -2.82 -8.29 3.46
CA VAL A 122 -3.97 -8.29 2.56
C VAL A 122 -3.82 -7.15 1.57
N LEU A 123 -3.83 -7.49 0.30
CA LEU A 123 -3.89 -6.52 -0.80
C LEU A 123 -5.30 -6.53 -1.37
N MET A 124 -6.06 -5.47 -1.14
CA MET A 124 -7.29 -5.19 -1.88
C MET A 124 -6.92 -4.75 -3.30
N PRO A 125 -7.85 -4.48 -4.21
CA PRO A 125 -7.55 -3.88 -5.51
C PRO A 125 -6.68 -2.64 -5.35
N SER A 126 -5.39 -2.78 -5.58
CA SER A 126 -4.37 -1.78 -5.24
C SER A 126 -3.17 -1.92 -6.18
N TYR A 127 -2.21 -0.99 -6.12
CA TYR A 127 -1.00 -1.06 -6.91
C TYR A 127 0.24 -1.00 -6.02
N VAL A 128 1.17 -1.96 -6.18
CA VAL A 128 2.44 -2.00 -5.44
C VAL A 128 3.60 -2.08 -6.42
N ASN A 129 4.50 -1.09 -6.35
CA ASN A 129 5.59 -0.94 -7.30
C ASN A 129 6.89 -1.61 -6.84
N VAL A 130 7.79 -1.86 -7.80
CA VAL A 130 9.07 -2.56 -7.62
C VAL A 130 9.90 -2.01 -6.47
N GLY A 131 10.53 -2.89 -5.71
CA GLY A 131 11.38 -2.53 -4.56
C GLY A 131 10.60 -2.19 -3.28
N ALA A 132 9.28 -2.12 -3.33
CA ALA A 132 8.46 -1.91 -2.14
C ALA A 132 8.49 -3.15 -1.22
N TYR A 133 8.39 -2.89 0.08
CA TYR A 133 8.34 -3.90 1.12
C TYR A 133 7.07 -3.75 1.94
N ILE A 134 6.23 -4.79 1.98
CA ILE A 134 4.98 -4.84 2.75
C ILE A 134 5.17 -5.88 3.86
N ASP A 135 5.23 -5.42 5.11
CA ASP A 135 5.43 -6.32 6.24
C ASP A 135 4.12 -6.98 6.72
N SER A 136 4.28 -7.91 7.66
CA SER A 136 3.23 -8.83 8.11
C SER A 136 2.02 -8.11 8.70
N GLY A 137 0.85 -8.67 8.42
CA GLY A 137 -0.41 -8.17 8.94
C GLY A 137 -0.86 -6.82 8.37
N THR A 138 -0.18 -6.28 7.37
CA THR A 138 -0.53 -5.00 6.76
C THR A 138 -1.67 -5.15 5.77
N MET A 139 -2.59 -4.16 5.77
CA MET A 139 -3.66 -4.00 4.80
C MET A 139 -3.31 -2.88 3.83
N VAL A 140 -3.25 -3.19 2.55
CA VAL A 140 -3.25 -2.21 1.45
C VAL A 140 -4.65 -2.20 0.86
N ASP A 141 -5.45 -1.19 1.23
CA ASP A 141 -6.88 -1.17 0.92
C ASP A 141 -7.15 -0.67 -0.51
N THR A 142 -8.42 -0.63 -0.87
CA THR A 142 -8.92 -0.42 -2.23
C THR A 142 -8.41 0.87 -2.84
N TRP A 143 -7.79 0.73 -4.02
CA TRP A 143 -7.16 1.81 -4.79
C TRP A 143 -6.03 2.55 -4.08
N ALA A 144 -5.48 1.98 -3.01
CA ALA A 144 -4.23 2.50 -2.47
C ALA A 144 -3.05 2.16 -3.39
N THR A 145 -2.04 3.01 -3.37
CA THR A 145 -0.79 2.81 -4.10
C THR A 145 0.39 2.79 -3.16
N VAL A 146 1.32 1.87 -3.39
CA VAL A 146 2.62 1.83 -2.71
C VAL A 146 3.69 2.01 -3.78
N GLY A 147 4.35 3.14 -3.74
CA GLY A 147 5.34 3.54 -4.73
C GLY A 147 6.64 2.75 -4.65
N SER A 148 7.48 2.91 -5.66
CA SER A 148 8.76 2.18 -5.77
C SER A 148 9.62 2.38 -4.53
N CYS A 149 10.15 1.29 -4.00
CA CYS A 149 11.07 1.26 -2.87
C CYS A 149 10.47 1.69 -1.52
N ALA A 150 9.18 2.04 -1.43
CA ALA A 150 8.55 2.39 -0.17
C ALA A 150 8.59 1.22 0.83
N GLN A 151 8.74 1.53 2.12
CA GLN A 151 8.85 0.54 3.18
C GLN A 151 7.64 0.65 4.11
N ILE A 152 6.81 -0.39 4.15
CA ILE A 152 5.62 -0.44 4.98
C ILE A 152 5.84 -1.48 6.08
N GLY A 153 5.73 -1.06 7.32
CA GLY A 153 5.92 -1.86 8.51
C GLY A 153 4.79 -2.86 8.77
N LYS A 154 4.85 -3.49 9.94
CA LYS A 154 3.87 -4.50 10.39
C LYS A 154 2.57 -3.84 10.80
N ASN A 155 1.45 -4.56 10.60
CA ASN A 155 0.12 -4.16 11.08
C ASN A 155 -0.32 -2.76 10.61
N VAL A 156 0.24 -2.24 9.54
CA VAL A 156 -0.15 -0.95 8.96
C VAL A 156 -1.48 -1.09 8.24
N HIS A 157 -2.31 -0.08 8.35
CA HIS A 157 -3.51 0.07 7.52
C HIS A 157 -3.35 1.26 6.57
N LEU A 158 -3.18 0.99 5.29
CA LEU A 158 -3.30 1.99 4.23
C LEU A 158 -4.74 1.98 3.74
N SER A 159 -5.52 2.97 4.14
CA SER A 159 -6.96 3.04 3.81
C SER A 159 -7.21 3.31 2.33
N GLY A 160 -8.47 3.23 1.91
CA GLY A 160 -8.84 3.36 0.50
C GLY A 160 -8.31 4.63 -0.17
N GLY A 161 -7.64 4.44 -1.31
CA GLY A 161 -7.07 5.52 -2.11
C GLY A 161 -5.91 6.27 -1.47
N VAL A 162 -5.22 5.70 -0.49
CA VAL A 162 -3.97 6.25 0.05
C VAL A 162 -2.88 6.16 -1.00
N GLY A 163 -2.08 7.23 -1.14
CA GLY A 163 -0.87 7.24 -1.92
C GLY A 163 0.38 7.26 -1.06
N ILE A 164 1.19 6.20 -1.13
CA ILE A 164 2.53 6.21 -0.59
C ILE A 164 3.50 6.42 -1.74
N GLY A 165 4.19 7.58 -1.74
CA GLY A 165 5.07 7.97 -2.81
C GLY A 165 6.25 7.02 -2.97
N GLY A 166 6.58 6.74 -4.22
CA GLY A 166 7.78 6.02 -4.59
C GLY A 166 8.92 6.99 -4.86
N VAL A 167 10.09 6.72 -4.30
CA VAL A 167 11.27 7.53 -4.54
C VAL A 167 12.39 6.64 -5.11
N LEU A 168 12.23 6.28 -6.38
CA LEU A 168 13.28 5.62 -7.14
C LEU A 168 14.24 6.64 -7.74
N GLU A 169 13.69 7.70 -8.31
CA GLU A 169 14.42 8.87 -8.84
C GLU A 169 13.90 10.16 -8.20
N PRO A 170 14.78 11.09 -7.83
CA PRO A 170 16.24 11.02 -7.91
C PRO A 170 16.85 9.98 -6.95
N LEU A 171 17.96 9.37 -7.35
CA LEU A 171 18.59 8.25 -6.64
C LEU A 171 18.89 8.56 -5.17
N GLN A 172 19.34 9.78 -4.87
CA GLN A 172 19.74 10.22 -3.54
C GLN A 172 18.55 10.44 -2.58
N ALA A 173 17.33 10.55 -3.08
CA ALA A 173 16.16 10.71 -2.23
C ALA A 173 15.87 9.43 -1.45
N ASN A 174 15.48 9.57 -0.19
CA ASN A 174 15.14 8.45 0.67
C ASN A 174 13.78 7.85 0.28
N PRO A 175 13.54 6.55 0.47
CA PRO A 175 12.23 5.96 0.31
C PRO A 175 11.25 6.47 1.38
N THR A 176 9.97 6.55 1.02
CA THR A 176 8.91 6.80 2.00
C THR A 176 8.77 5.60 2.92
N ILE A 177 8.67 5.86 4.22
CA ILE A 177 8.64 4.83 5.26
C ILE A 177 7.42 5.04 6.14
N ILE A 178 6.63 3.98 6.29
CA ILE A 178 5.54 3.90 7.26
C ILE A 178 5.93 2.80 8.24
N GLU A 179 6.21 3.16 9.49
CA GLU A 179 6.62 2.20 10.52
C GLU A 179 5.43 1.37 11.03
N ASP A 180 5.72 0.44 11.95
CA ASP A 180 4.75 -0.53 12.46
C ASP A 180 3.53 0.13 13.12
N ASP A 181 2.37 -0.55 13.07
CA ASP A 181 1.14 -0.19 13.75
C ASP A 181 0.55 1.19 13.37
N CYS A 182 0.94 1.74 12.22
CA CYS A 182 0.39 3.00 11.71
C CYS A 182 -0.95 2.80 11.02
N PHE A 183 -1.81 3.82 11.14
CA PHE A 183 -3.05 3.95 10.38
C PHE A 183 -2.97 5.18 9.48
N ILE A 184 -3.08 4.99 8.17
CA ILE A 184 -3.08 6.07 7.17
C ILE A 184 -4.50 6.21 6.62
N GLY A 185 -5.15 7.31 6.93
CA GLY A 185 -6.53 7.59 6.57
C GLY A 185 -6.75 7.77 5.07
N ALA A 186 -7.95 7.45 4.62
CA ALA A 186 -8.32 7.42 3.20
C ALA A 186 -7.94 8.71 2.46
N ARG A 187 -7.46 8.58 1.22
CA ARG A 187 -7.06 9.69 0.35
C ARG A 187 -5.94 10.58 0.90
N SER A 188 -5.15 10.07 1.86
CA SER A 188 -3.92 10.75 2.28
C SER A 188 -2.75 10.40 1.37
N GLU A 189 -1.82 11.34 1.21
CA GLU A 189 -0.59 11.17 0.44
C GLU A 189 0.63 11.38 1.34
N ILE A 190 1.49 10.37 1.45
CA ILE A 190 2.77 10.45 2.16
C ILE A 190 3.87 10.18 1.15
N VAL A 191 4.65 11.19 0.84
CA VAL A 191 5.55 11.16 -0.32
C VAL A 191 6.95 11.69 0.01
N GLU A 192 7.85 11.68 -0.98
CA GLU A 192 9.18 12.31 -0.93
C GLU A 192 10.08 11.84 0.22
N GLY A 193 9.98 10.57 0.62
CA GLY A 193 10.83 10.01 1.66
C GLY A 193 10.49 10.43 3.08
N VAL A 194 9.27 10.89 3.30
CA VAL A 194 8.75 11.15 4.65
C VAL A 194 8.72 9.86 5.45
N VAL A 195 9.07 9.97 6.73
CA VAL A 195 8.97 8.86 7.70
C VAL A 195 7.79 9.11 8.62
N VAL A 196 6.85 8.18 8.67
CA VAL A 196 5.79 8.13 9.67
C VAL A 196 6.17 7.08 10.70
N GLU A 197 6.52 7.52 11.91
CA GLU A 197 6.98 6.64 12.97
C GLU A 197 5.84 5.84 13.60
N ALA A 198 6.24 4.75 14.27
CA ALA A 198 5.36 3.68 14.74
C ALA A 198 4.14 4.17 15.55
N GLY A 199 3.01 3.50 15.33
CA GLY A 199 1.76 3.74 16.05
C GLY A 199 1.08 5.07 15.74
N SER A 200 1.53 5.79 14.70
CA SER A 200 0.93 7.06 14.32
C SER A 200 -0.38 6.87 13.54
N VAL A 201 -1.28 7.81 13.68
CA VAL A 201 -2.58 7.86 13.02
C VAL A 201 -2.66 9.12 12.17
N ILE A 202 -2.66 8.96 10.87
CA ILE A 202 -2.89 10.03 9.91
C ILE A 202 -4.38 10.02 9.56
N SER A 203 -5.05 11.15 9.75
CA SER A 203 -6.47 11.30 9.39
C SER A 203 -6.65 11.27 7.87
N MET A 204 -7.87 11.11 7.40
CA MET A 204 -8.18 11.18 5.98
C MET A 204 -7.81 12.53 5.37
N GLY A 205 -7.34 12.52 4.10
CA GLY A 205 -7.05 13.74 3.35
C GLY A 205 -5.88 14.56 3.86
N VAL A 206 -4.87 13.92 4.45
CA VAL A 206 -3.64 14.59 4.89
C VAL A 206 -2.53 14.36 3.87
N PHE A 207 -1.85 15.43 3.44
CA PHE A 207 -0.81 15.40 2.41
C PHE A 207 0.53 15.80 3.03
N ILE A 208 1.52 14.90 3.04
CA ILE A 208 2.83 15.14 3.64
C ILE A 208 3.94 14.82 2.66
N GLY A 209 4.65 15.86 2.22
CA GLY A 209 5.92 15.77 1.52
C GLY A 209 7.05 16.41 2.34
N GLN A 210 8.27 16.43 1.82
CA GLN A 210 9.44 16.97 2.53
C GLN A 210 9.31 18.46 2.89
N SER A 211 8.59 19.23 2.10
CA SER A 211 8.35 20.66 2.34
C SER A 211 7.09 20.96 3.14
N THR A 212 6.29 19.94 3.46
CA THR A 212 5.06 20.13 4.23
C THR A 212 5.39 20.45 5.68
N ARG A 213 4.88 21.58 6.19
CA ARG A 213 5.00 21.94 7.59
C ARG A 213 4.18 20.95 8.44
N ILE A 214 4.82 20.35 9.43
CA ILE A 214 4.19 19.49 10.43
C ILE A 214 4.18 20.28 11.73
N PHE A 215 3.02 20.82 12.09
CA PHE A 215 2.83 21.67 13.25
C PHE A 215 2.37 20.85 14.45
N ASP A 216 3.16 20.84 15.52
CA ASP A 216 2.74 20.24 16.78
C ASP A 216 1.97 21.28 17.61
N ARG A 217 0.67 21.03 17.75
CA ARG A 217 -0.24 21.92 18.47
C ARG A 217 0.12 22.08 19.97
N ALA A 218 0.68 21.04 20.58
CA ALA A 218 1.01 21.05 22.01
C ALA A 218 2.26 21.90 22.30
N SER A 219 3.28 21.79 21.47
CA SER A 219 4.56 22.49 21.67
C SER A 219 4.68 23.77 20.85
N GLY A 220 3.80 23.99 19.85
CA GLY A 220 3.90 25.12 18.90
C GLY A 220 5.04 24.98 17.89
N LYS A 221 5.74 23.84 17.85
CA LYS A 221 6.89 23.62 16.97
C LYS A 221 6.46 23.18 15.58
N VAL A 222 7.22 23.60 14.58
CA VAL A 222 7.11 23.13 13.19
C VAL A 222 8.31 22.23 12.88
N SER A 223 8.03 21.06 12.31
CA SER A 223 9.01 20.11 11.78
C SER A 223 8.70 19.72 10.36
N TYR A 224 9.59 18.95 9.71
CA TYR A 224 9.49 18.51 8.33
C TYR A 224 9.96 17.07 8.18
N GLY A 225 9.45 16.37 7.16
CA GLY A 225 9.95 15.09 6.70
C GLY A 225 9.75 13.90 7.65
N ARG A 226 9.26 14.13 8.88
CA ARG A 226 9.07 13.08 9.89
C ARG A 226 7.87 13.36 10.78
N VAL A 227 6.97 12.38 10.89
CA VAL A 227 5.88 12.37 11.88
C VAL A 227 6.34 11.54 13.07
N PRO A 228 6.44 12.12 14.27
CA PRO A 228 6.88 11.40 15.48
C PRO A 228 5.94 10.25 15.87
N ALA A 229 6.48 9.23 16.50
CA ALA A 229 5.75 8.04 16.92
C ALA A 229 4.50 8.38 17.75
N GLY A 230 3.42 7.63 17.52
CA GLY A 230 2.16 7.78 18.24
C GLY A 230 1.40 9.09 17.99
N SER A 231 1.77 9.87 16.98
CA SER A 231 1.09 11.14 16.66
C SER A 231 -0.26 10.92 16.00
N VAL A 232 -1.26 11.71 16.39
CA VAL A 232 -2.53 11.84 15.65
C VAL A 232 -2.46 13.12 14.81
N VAL A 233 -2.50 12.95 13.48
CA VAL A 233 -2.28 14.05 12.53
C VAL A 233 -3.54 14.32 11.72
N VAL A 234 -3.89 15.60 11.58
CA VAL A 234 -4.99 16.07 10.75
C VAL A 234 -4.52 17.13 9.77
N SER A 235 -5.31 17.43 8.75
CA SER A 235 -5.08 18.57 7.87
C SER A 235 -5.35 19.90 8.58
N GLY A 236 -4.58 20.92 8.27
CA GLY A 236 -4.73 22.26 8.81
C GLY A 236 -4.09 23.31 7.94
N SER A 237 -3.99 24.52 8.47
CA SER A 237 -3.30 25.62 7.80
C SER A 237 -2.55 26.50 8.79
N LEU A 238 -1.49 27.14 8.34
CA LEU A 238 -0.73 28.15 9.06
C LEU A 238 -0.59 29.39 8.19
N PRO A 239 -0.52 30.60 8.77
CA PRO A 239 -0.26 31.81 8.00
C PRO A 239 1.00 31.67 7.16
N SER A 240 1.00 32.30 5.98
CA SER A 240 2.23 32.54 5.22
C SER A 240 3.15 33.50 6.00
N GLY A 241 4.46 33.49 5.70
CA GLY A 241 5.43 34.33 6.39
C GLY A 241 5.12 35.83 6.30
N ASP A 242 4.43 36.27 5.26
CA ASP A 242 3.96 37.65 5.05
C ASP A 242 2.51 37.90 5.54
N GLY A 243 1.86 36.85 6.12
CA GLY A 243 0.50 36.94 6.65
C GLY A 243 -0.62 37.09 5.62
N LYS A 244 -0.32 37.09 4.31
CA LYS A 244 -1.29 37.41 3.26
C LYS A 244 -2.22 36.24 2.91
N CYS A 245 -1.82 35.01 3.23
CA CYS A 245 -2.65 33.83 2.97
C CYS A 245 -2.44 32.74 4.04
N GLN A 246 -3.31 31.74 3.98
CA GLN A 246 -3.14 30.51 4.75
C GLN A 246 -2.53 29.42 3.87
N LEU A 247 -1.47 28.80 4.35
CA LEU A 247 -0.83 27.70 3.66
C LEU A 247 -1.13 26.37 4.36
N TYR A 248 -1.38 25.34 3.58
CA TYR A 248 -1.60 23.98 4.08
C TYR A 248 -0.47 23.55 5.02
N CYS A 249 -0.84 22.81 6.07
CA CYS A 249 0.07 22.08 6.93
C CYS A 249 -0.57 20.81 7.46
N ALA A 250 0.25 19.85 7.90
CA ALA A 250 -0.18 18.74 8.74
C ALA A 250 -0.11 19.19 10.21
N VAL A 251 -1.11 18.83 11.02
CA VAL A 251 -1.18 19.24 12.44
C VAL A 251 -1.21 18.03 13.33
N ILE A 252 -0.22 17.87 14.20
CA ILE A 252 -0.26 16.92 15.30
C ILE A 252 -1.18 17.49 16.39
N VAL A 253 -2.35 16.87 16.57
CA VAL A 253 -3.38 17.37 17.49
C VAL A 253 -3.31 16.74 18.88
N LYS A 254 -2.79 15.52 18.98
CA LYS A 254 -2.60 14.76 20.21
C LYS A 254 -1.72 13.53 20.00
N GLN A 255 -1.39 12.84 21.07
CA GLN A 255 -0.84 11.47 21.02
C GLN A 255 -1.98 10.44 20.99
N VAL A 256 -1.68 9.26 20.43
CA VAL A 256 -2.61 8.13 20.34
C VAL A 256 -3.01 7.66 21.76
N ASP A 257 -4.30 7.60 22.01
CA ASP A 257 -4.90 7.11 23.23
C ASP A 257 -5.74 5.84 22.99
N ALA A 258 -6.31 5.25 24.04
CA ALA A 258 -7.15 4.06 23.96
C ALA A 258 -8.36 4.26 23.01
N THR A 259 -8.96 5.45 23.01
CA THR A 259 -10.09 5.78 22.12
C THR A 259 -9.67 5.82 20.66
N THR A 260 -8.50 6.37 20.38
CA THR A 260 -7.92 6.39 19.03
C THR A 260 -7.65 4.98 18.55
N ARG A 261 -7.04 4.11 19.38
CA ARG A 261 -6.76 2.71 19.05
C ARG A 261 -8.03 1.92 18.73
N THR A 262 -9.09 2.10 19.50
CA THR A 262 -10.38 1.44 19.25
C THR A 262 -10.96 1.82 17.89
N LYS A 263 -10.83 3.09 17.48
CA LYS A 263 -11.34 3.56 16.18
C LYS A 263 -10.50 3.07 14.99
N THR A 264 -9.20 2.82 15.20
CA THR A 264 -8.27 2.37 14.16
C THR A 264 -8.08 0.85 14.15
N GLY A 265 -8.61 0.12 15.14
CA GLY A 265 -8.54 -1.35 15.24
C GLY A 265 -9.34 -2.13 14.19
N LEU A 266 -9.64 -1.49 13.05
CA LEU A 266 -10.35 -2.10 11.93
C LEU A 266 -9.62 -3.33 11.36
N ASN A 267 -8.29 -3.36 11.46
CA ASN A 267 -7.49 -4.47 10.99
C ASN A 267 -7.80 -5.79 11.69
N ASP A 268 -8.08 -5.76 12.99
CA ASP A 268 -8.39 -6.96 13.77
C ASP A 268 -9.75 -7.54 13.38
N LEU A 269 -10.72 -6.68 13.05
CA LEU A 269 -12.04 -7.09 12.54
C LEU A 269 -11.94 -7.70 11.14
N LEU A 270 -11.06 -7.18 10.29
CA LEU A 270 -10.91 -7.62 8.90
C LEU A 270 -10.06 -8.90 8.76
N ARG A 271 -9.18 -9.18 9.71
CA ARG A 271 -8.33 -10.40 9.73
C ARG A 271 -9.08 -11.68 10.11
N GLY A 272 -10.36 -11.59 10.48
CA GLY A 272 -11.17 -12.77 10.73
C GLY A 272 -10.89 -13.48 12.05
N GLU A 273 -10.39 -12.80 13.07
CA GLU A 273 -10.31 -13.32 14.44
C GLU A 273 -11.72 -13.48 15.09
N ARG A 274 -12.71 -13.87 14.28
CA ARG A 274 -13.94 -14.45 14.79
C ARG A 274 -13.71 -15.88 15.28
N ARG A 275 -12.65 -16.15 15.98
CA ARG A 275 -12.39 -17.51 16.44
C ARG A 275 -13.06 -17.86 17.75
N ASN A 276 -13.73 -16.94 18.48
CA ASN A 276 -14.38 -17.30 19.75
C ASN A 276 -15.59 -16.42 20.12
N GLN A 277 -16.44 -16.02 19.18
CA GLN A 277 -17.80 -15.65 19.57
C GLN A 277 -18.75 -16.84 19.30
N PRO A 278 -19.51 -17.31 20.31
CA PRO A 278 -20.53 -18.32 20.07
C PRO A 278 -21.49 -17.78 18.99
N ARG A 279 -21.76 -18.60 17.97
CA ARG A 279 -22.72 -18.28 16.92
C ARG A 279 -24.02 -17.82 17.59
N ARG A 280 -24.40 -16.55 17.43
CA ARG A 280 -25.76 -16.13 17.71
C ARG A 280 -26.64 -17.00 16.83
N GLN A 281 -27.54 -17.77 17.46
CA GLN A 281 -28.56 -18.50 16.73
C GLN A 281 -29.34 -17.50 15.88
N PRO A 282 -29.63 -17.83 14.61
CA PRO A 282 -30.51 -16.99 13.80
C PRO A 282 -31.82 -16.79 14.54
N ALA A 283 -32.32 -15.58 14.53
CA ALA A 283 -33.65 -15.27 15.06
C ALA A 283 -34.65 -16.21 14.38
N PRO A 284 -35.62 -16.79 15.12
CA PRO A 284 -36.65 -17.63 14.51
C PRO A 284 -37.40 -16.82 13.44
N ASP A 285 -37.67 -17.47 12.30
CA ASP A 285 -38.41 -16.87 11.20
C ASP A 285 -39.74 -16.28 11.71
N PRO A 286 -40.14 -15.10 11.23
CA PRO A 286 -41.43 -14.53 11.59
C PRO A 286 -42.53 -15.48 11.16
N LYS A 287 -43.40 -15.85 12.11
CA LYS A 287 -44.59 -16.68 11.85
C LYS A 287 -45.39 -16.06 10.67
N PRO A 288 -45.84 -16.89 9.74
CA PRO A 288 -46.72 -16.40 8.66
C PRO A 288 -48.00 -15.82 9.27
N PRO A 289 -48.58 -14.77 8.68
CA PRO A 289 -49.79 -14.19 9.19
C PRO A 289 -50.94 -15.22 9.21
N SER A 290 -51.64 -15.32 10.32
CA SER A 290 -52.78 -16.19 10.50
C SER A 290 -53.90 -15.76 9.53
N ASN A 291 -54.27 -16.67 8.63
CA ASN A 291 -55.45 -16.49 7.78
C ASN A 291 -56.71 -16.41 8.65
N ALA A 292 -57.30 -15.23 8.78
CA ALA A 292 -58.67 -15.08 9.24
C ALA A 292 -59.63 -15.45 8.09
N PRO A 293 -60.70 -16.25 8.34
CA PRO A 293 -61.63 -16.65 7.29
C PRO A 293 -62.72 -15.57 7.08
N GLY A 294 -63.02 -15.32 5.84
CA GLY A 294 -64.33 -14.88 5.44
C GLY A 294 -64.53 -13.45 5.01
N GLU A 295 -64.60 -13.24 3.72
CA GLU A 295 -65.71 -12.49 3.08
C GLU A 295 -65.68 -12.70 1.58
N ARG A 296 -66.64 -13.49 1.11
CA ARG A 296 -66.91 -13.66 -0.31
C ARG A 296 -67.57 -12.34 -0.82
N ARG A 297 -66.90 -11.59 -1.68
CA ARG A 297 -67.56 -10.55 -2.48
C ARG A 297 -67.65 -11.01 -3.95
N HIS A 298 -68.91 -11.03 -4.42
CA HIS A 298 -69.35 -11.32 -5.78
C HIS A 298 -68.59 -10.43 -6.80
N ARG A 299 -68.04 -11.07 -7.84
CA ARG A 299 -67.62 -10.39 -9.06
C ARG A 299 -68.78 -10.45 -10.06
N PRO A 300 -69.19 -9.36 -10.72
CA PRO A 300 -70.07 -9.41 -11.88
C PRO A 300 -69.28 -9.80 -13.12
N ARG A 301 -69.84 -10.73 -13.91
CA ARG A 301 -69.40 -11.13 -15.25
C ARG A 301 -69.40 -9.91 -16.16
N ARG A 302 -68.37 -9.67 -16.89
CA ARG A 302 -68.39 -8.84 -18.12
C ARG A 302 -68.24 -9.74 -19.32
N GLN A 303 -69.21 -9.52 -20.22
CA GLN A 303 -69.39 -10.19 -21.48
C GLN A 303 -68.34 -9.81 -22.51
N SER A 304 -68.03 -10.79 -23.33
CA SER A 304 -67.31 -10.70 -24.57
C SER A 304 -67.91 -9.73 -25.54
N GLY A 305 -67.13 -8.92 -26.19
CA GLY A 305 -67.50 -8.13 -27.39
C GLY A 305 -66.31 -8.12 -28.33
N THR A 306 -66.50 -8.89 -29.40
CA THR A 306 -65.71 -8.91 -30.65
C THR A 306 -65.94 -7.67 -31.46
N ARG A 307 -64.88 -7.23 -32.21
CA ARG A 307 -64.78 -6.52 -33.50
C ARG A 307 -63.83 -5.32 -33.41
N ASN A 308 -62.99 -5.10 -34.27
CA ASN A 308 -62.47 -5.37 -35.60
C ASN A 308 -61.00 -5.14 -35.65
#